data_af6f89e9253d1c001f8b9dbcfeb4416c
#
_entry.id   af6f89e9253d1c001f8b9dbcfeb4416c
#
_cell.length_a   1.000
_cell.length_b   1.000
_cell.length_c   1.000
_cell.angle_alpha   90.00
_cell.angle_beta   90.00
_cell.angle_gamma   90.00
#
_symmetry.space_group_name_H-M   'P 1'
#
loop_
_entity.id
_entity.type
_entity.pdbx_description
1 polymer ?
#
loop_
_entity_poly.entity_id
_entity_poly.type
_entity_poly.pdbx_seq_one_letter_code
_entity_poly.pdbx_strand_id
1 'polypeptide(L)'
;MIVCSYGNYKYLTSPIAENFLKNSLPSNLNADKKSMLSSKNYKDSLNVYVKQIGELQIRLMDLDKQKERIQDVMKRQIVGKEKVPMLNKENPDTGKGGPLINDDLSQKNINKAITNLMKDVEARETLFNKMEAMMLKQSVLKNTLPTLYPVDIPYRSSSYGWRHDPILGVRAFHSGLDFSAATGEPIRATASGIVTAANVAPDYGKFIKINHGDGLETRYAHASKILVSKGDIVQREQIIGLVGSTGRSTGPHLHYEIRLNGRPLDPRQYIKK
;
A
#
# COMPACT_ATOMS: atom_id res chain seq x y z
N MET A 1 -15.25 18.64 20.97
CA MET A 1 -16.69 18.84 20.65
C MET A 1 -16.84 18.72 19.15
N ILE A 2 -17.07 17.48 18.65
CA ILE A 2 -17.21 17.21 17.19
C ILE A 2 -18.70 17.09 16.94
N VAL A 3 -19.24 18.07 16.24
CA VAL A 3 -20.64 18.09 15.80
C VAL A 3 -20.72 17.23 14.54
N CYS A 4 -21.26 16.00 14.64
CA CYS A 4 -21.67 15.23 13.50
C CYS A 4 -23.01 15.79 13.01
N SER A 5 -22.99 16.53 11.90
CA SER A 5 -24.18 16.97 11.19
C SER A 5 -24.84 15.78 10.50
N TYR A 6 -26.06 15.44 10.90
CA TYR A 6 -26.97 14.56 10.21
C TYR A 6 -27.32 15.16 8.84
N GLY A 7 -26.65 14.71 7.80
CA GLY A 7 -26.91 15.09 6.40
C GLY A 7 -27.88 14.14 5.73
N ASN A 8 -29.09 14.58 5.60
CA ASN A 8 -30.09 14.30 4.56
C ASN A 8 -30.45 12.86 4.20
N TYR A 9 -31.52 12.39 4.79
CA TYR A 9 -32.40 11.27 4.37
C TYR A 9 -33.12 11.48 3.01
N LYS A 10 -32.53 12.17 2.05
CA LYS A 10 -33.16 12.47 0.74
C LYS A 10 -32.93 11.40 -0.34
N TYR A 11 -32.18 10.33 -0.03
CA TYR A 11 -31.88 9.27 -1.01
C TYR A 11 -32.87 8.08 -1.01
N LEU A 12 -33.87 8.07 -0.13
CA LEU A 12 -34.88 6.99 -0.05
C LEU A 12 -36.00 7.07 -1.08
N THR A 13 -36.00 8.12 -1.92
CA THR A 13 -36.96 8.30 -3.00
C THR A 13 -36.25 8.46 -4.33
N SER A 14 -35.34 7.55 -4.69
CA SER A 14 -34.81 7.56 -6.03
C SER A 14 -35.86 7.07 -7.01
N PRO A 15 -36.01 7.71 -8.18
CA PRO A 15 -36.99 7.28 -9.23
C PRO A 15 -36.76 5.82 -9.66
N ILE A 16 -35.58 5.27 -9.40
CA ILE A 16 -35.19 3.89 -9.70
C ILE A 16 -35.91 2.91 -8.77
N ALA A 17 -35.97 3.20 -7.46
CA ALA A 17 -36.67 2.35 -6.50
C ALA A 17 -38.18 2.34 -6.72
N GLU A 18 -38.76 3.51 -7.05
CA GLU A 18 -40.20 3.58 -7.41
C GLU A 18 -40.52 2.90 -8.74
N ASN A 19 -39.66 3.01 -9.75
CA ASN A 19 -39.84 2.31 -11.03
C ASN A 19 -39.66 0.80 -10.90
N PHE A 20 -38.68 0.35 -10.08
CA PHE A 20 -38.49 -1.08 -9.81
C PHE A 20 -39.73 -1.69 -9.12
N LEU A 21 -40.28 -1.00 -8.13
CA LEU A 21 -41.49 -1.43 -7.42
C LEU A 21 -42.77 -1.40 -8.31
N LYS A 22 -42.86 -0.44 -9.24
CA LYS A 22 -44.00 -0.36 -10.18
C LYS A 22 -43.97 -1.43 -11.28
N ASN A 23 -42.74 -1.79 -11.75
CA ASN A 23 -42.59 -2.70 -12.89
C ASN A 23 -42.42 -4.17 -12.49
N SER A 24 -42.20 -4.48 -11.21
CA SER A 24 -42.08 -5.86 -10.70
C SER A 24 -43.39 -6.46 -10.17
N LEU A 25 -44.50 -5.70 -10.18
CA LEU A 25 -45.80 -6.20 -9.75
C LEU A 25 -46.56 -6.77 -10.96
N PRO A 26 -46.91 -8.07 -10.99
CA PRO A 26 -47.75 -8.64 -12.05
C PRO A 26 -49.13 -8.03 -12.02
N SER A 27 -49.68 -7.71 -13.22
CA SER A 27 -50.95 -7.01 -13.44
C SER A 27 -52.22 -7.79 -13.07
N ASN A 28 -52.10 -9.05 -12.65
CA ASN A 28 -53.24 -9.94 -12.35
C ASN A 28 -53.26 -10.34 -10.87
N LEU A 29 -53.46 -9.40 -9.97
CA LEU A 29 -53.74 -9.67 -8.56
C LEU A 29 -55.25 -9.76 -8.32
N ASN A 30 -55.71 -10.97 -7.97
CA ASN A 30 -57.13 -11.18 -7.51
C ASN A 30 -57.40 -10.33 -6.26
N ALA A 31 -58.68 -10.01 -6.03
CA ALA A 31 -59.15 -9.12 -4.94
C ALA A 31 -58.59 -9.50 -3.54
N ASP A 32 -58.38 -10.78 -3.28
CA ASP A 32 -57.85 -11.30 -2.02
C ASP A 32 -56.33 -10.95 -1.80
N LYS A 33 -55.53 -10.87 -2.87
CA LYS A 33 -54.14 -10.43 -2.79
C LYS A 33 -54.02 -8.92 -2.55
N LYS A 34 -55.04 -8.14 -3.01
CA LYS A 34 -55.09 -6.69 -2.77
C LYS A 34 -55.41 -6.37 -1.30
N SER A 35 -56.15 -7.22 -0.61
CA SER A 35 -56.40 -7.09 0.84
C SER A 35 -55.16 -7.45 1.67
N MET A 36 -54.34 -8.40 1.25
CA MET A 36 -53.05 -8.73 1.88
C MET A 36 -52.01 -7.62 1.69
N LEU A 37 -51.97 -6.94 0.58
CA LEU A 37 -51.11 -5.77 0.31
C LEU A 37 -51.44 -4.57 1.22
N SER A 38 -52.65 -4.49 1.73
CA SER A 38 -53.11 -3.45 2.67
C SER A 38 -52.85 -3.82 4.14
N SER A 39 -52.39 -5.03 4.42
CA SER A 39 -52.12 -5.46 5.79
C SER A 39 -50.87 -4.77 6.37
N LYS A 40 -50.93 -4.37 7.61
CA LYS A 40 -49.83 -3.74 8.35
C LYS A 40 -48.55 -4.59 8.28
N ASN A 41 -48.67 -5.92 8.37
CA ASN A 41 -47.58 -6.87 8.32
C ASN A 41 -46.82 -6.88 6.98
N TYR A 42 -47.50 -6.64 5.85
CA TYR A 42 -46.85 -6.57 4.54
C TYR A 42 -46.03 -5.27 4.38
N LYS A 43 -46.62 -4.15 4.84
CA LYS A 43 -45.88 -2.86 4.84
C LYS A 43 -44.65 -2.90 5.71
N ASP A 44 -44.71 -3.53 6.88
CA ASP A 44 -43.57 -3.68 7.78
C ASP A 44 -42.50 -4.57 7.15
N SER A 45 -42.87 -5.65 6.48
CA SER A 45 -41.94 -6.51 5.74
C SER A 45 -41.24 -5.79 4.58
N LEU A 46 -41.99 -5.00 3.80
CA LEU A 46 -41.43 -4.18 2.72
C LEU A 46 -40.41 -3.15 3.24
N ASN A 47 -40.69 -2.50 4.37
CA ASN A 47 -39.78 -1.54 4.99
C ASN A 47 -38.47 -2.21 5.40
N VAL A 48 -38.52 -3.44 5.91
CA VAL A 48 -37.34 -4.22 6.25
C VAL A 48 -36.46 -4.51 5.01
N TYR A 49 -37.11 -4.94 3.91
CA TYR A 49 -36.39 -5.21 2.65
C TYR A 49 -35.77 -3.94 2.04
N VAL A 50 -36.50 -2.83 2.03
CA VAL A 50 -35.96 -1.54 1.56
C VAL A 50 -34.73 -1.13 2.35
N LYS A 51 -34.77 -1.30 3.68
CA LYS A 51 -33.65 -1.02 4.54
C LYS A 51 -32.44 -1.92 4.23
N GLN A 52 -32.65 -3.23 4.08
CA GLN A 52 -31.59 -4.19 3.76
C GLN A 52 -30.98 -3.92 2.37
N ILE A 53 -31.80 -3.61 1.37
CA ILE A 53 -31.32 -3.25 0.02
C ILE A 53 -30.51 -1.95 0.08
N GLY A 54 -30.97 -0.94 0.84
CA GLY A 54 -30.23 0.31 1.02
C GLY A 54 -28.86 0.09 1.69
N GLU A 55 -28.79 -0.78 2.69
CA GLU A 55 -27.56 -1.15 3.33
C GLU A 55 -26.59 -1.86 2.37
N LEU A 56 -27.10 -2.80 1.57
CA LEU A 56 -26.33 -3.48 0.54
C LEU A 56 -25.78 -2.51 -0.53
N GLN A 57 -26.57 -1.52 -0.94
CA GLN A 57 -26.11 -0.50 -1.90
C GLN A 57 -24.96 0.33 -1.33
N ILE A 58 -25.02 0.73 -0.06
CA ILE A 58 -23.94 1.46 0.61
C ILE A 58 -22.67 0.61 0.65
N ARG A 59 -22.76 -0.65 1.06
CA ARG A 59 -21.63 -1.57 1.10
C ARG A 59 -21.01 -1.80 -0.28
N LEU A 60 -21.82 -1.94 -1.32
CA LEU A 60 -21.32 -2.05 -2.71
C LEU A 60 -20.55 -0.81 -3.16
N MET A 61 -21.06 0.39 -2.83
CA MET A 61 -20.33 1.65 -3.13
C MET A 61 -18.99 1.73 -2.41
N ASP A 62 -18.89 1.26 -1.17
CA ASP A 62 -17.64 1.23 -0.42
C ASP A 62 -16.67 0.20 -1.00
N LEU A 63 -17.15 -0.95 -1.45
CA LEU A 63 -16.35 -1.95 -2.17
C LEU A 63 -15.79 -1.42 -3.50
N ASP A 64 -16.58 -0.64 -4.24
CA ASP A 64 -16.11 0.00 -5.48
C ASP A 64 -14.98 1.00 -5.19
N LYS A 65 -15.11 1.82 -4.15
CA LYS A 65 -14.02 2.72 -3.71
C LYS A 65 -12.77 1.96 -3.28
N GLN A 66 -12.93 0.83 -2.56
CA GLN A 66 -11.79 -0.03 -2.20
C GLN A 66 -11.11 -0.61 -3.44
N LYS A 67 -11.88 -1.08 -4.41
CA LYS A 67 -11.38 -1.57 -5.69
C LYS A 67 -10.53 -0.51 -6.41
N GLU A 68 -11.00 0.73 -6.48
CA GLU A 68 -10.24 1.84 -7.07
C GLU A 68 -8.92 2.09 -6.34
N ARG A 69 -8.91 2.13 -4.99
CA ARG A 69 -7.68 2.29 -4.21
C ARG A 69 -6.69 1.16 -4.47
N ILE A 70 -7.16 -0.09 -4.49
CA ILE A 70 -6.34 -1.26 -4.79
C ILE A 70 -5.75 -1.14 -6.20
N GLN A 71 -6.56 -0.77 -7.20
CA GLN A 71 -6.09 -0.58 -8.58
C GLN A 71 -5.04 0.52 -8.69
N ASP A 72 -5.19 1.63 -7.98
CA ASP A 72 -4.21 2.73 -7.96
C ASP A 72 -2.87 2.31 -7.34
N VAL A 73 -2.91 1.56 -6.25
CA VAL A 73 -1.70 1.01 -5.62
C VAL A 73 -1.03 0.02 -6.57
N MET A 74 -1.79 -0.86 -7.22
CA MET A 74 -1.28 -1.79 -8.23
C MET A 74 -0.63 -1.06 -9.41
N LYS A 75 -1.27 -0.04 -9.98
CA LYS A 75 -0.70 0.76 -11.08
C LYS A 75 0.64 1.40 -10.70
N ARG A 76 0.76 1.95 -9.50
CA ARG A 76 2.01 2.55 -8.99
C ARG A 76 3.13 1.52 -8.78
N GLN A 77 2.78 0.26 -8.47
CA GLN A 77 3.76 -0.83 -8.28
C GLN A 77 4.20 -1.48 -9.60
N ILE A 78 3.35 -1.45 -10.64
CA ILE A 78 3.59 -2.10 -11.95
C ILE A 78 4.57 -1.30 -12.83
N VAL A 79 4.93 -0.07 -12.51
CA VAL A 79 5.98 0.68 -13.23
C VAL A 79 7.37 -0.01 -13.15
N GLY A 80 7.51 -1.10 -12.39
CA GLY A 80 8.69 -1.98 -12.36
C GLY A 80 8.30 -3.43 -12.60
N LYS A 81 8.28 -3.85 -13.85
CA LYS A 81 8.40 -5.23 -14.38
C LYS A 81 7.99 -6.37 -13.42
N GLU A 82 6.69 -6.74 -13.42
CA GLU A 82 6.25 -8.13 -13.35
C GLU A 82 4.74 -8.16 -13.63
N LYS A 83 4.32 -9.01 -14.59
CA LYS A 83 2.91 -9.23 -14.92
C LYS A 83 2.23 -9.83 -13.67
N VAL A 84 1.50 -9.02 -12.94
CA VAL A 84 0.55 -9.53 -11.96
C VAL A 84 -0.53 -10.28 -12.74
N PRO A 85 -0.94 -11.50 -12.32
CA PRO A 85 -2.06 -12.17 -12.93
C PRO A 85 -3.27 -11.23 -12.88
N MET A 86 -3.71 -10.76 -14.03
CA MET A 86 -4.97 -10.05 -14.13
C MET A 86 -6.03 -10.97 -13.56
N LEU A 87 -6.74 -10.52 -12.52
CA LEU A 87 -8.07 -11.07 -12.28
C LEU A 87 -8.76 -11.07 -13.63
N ASN A 88 -9.15 -12.26 -14.10
CA ASN A 88 -9.79 -12.43 -15.39
C ASN A 88 -10.75 -11.29 -15.59
N LYS A 89 -10.60 -10.57 -16.71
CA LYS A 89 -11.65 -9.71 -17.22
C LYS A 89 -12.91 -10.58 -17.23
N GLU A 90 -13.82 -10.30 -16.31
CA GLU A 90 -15.16 -10.84 -16.43
C GLU A 90 -15.57 -10.53 -17.88
N ASN A 91 -15.80 -11.58 -18.64
CA ASN A 91 -16.27 -11.47 -20.01
C ASN A 91 -17.50 -10.58 -19.97
N PRO A 92 -17.56 -9.44 -20.69
CA PRO A 92 -18.76 -8.60 -20.71
C PRO A 92 -19.99 -9.30 -21.27
N ASP A 93 -19.82 -10.52 -21.80
CA ASP A 93 -20.87 -11.36 -22.38
C ASP A 93 -21.58 -12.29 -21.38
N THR A 94 -21.22 -12.30 -20.10
CA THR A 94 -21.94 -13.08 -19.08
C THR A 94 -23.10 -12.33 -18.43
N GLY A 95 -23.52 -11.23 -19.01
CA GLY A 95 -24.80 -10.55 -18.70
C GLY A 95 -26.04 -11.28 -19.20
N LYS A 96 -25.99 -12.60 -19.36
CA LYS A 96 -27.17 -13.44 -19.53
C LYS A 96 -27.85 -13.56 -18.20
N GLY A 97 -29.05 -13.02 -18.12
CA GLY A 97 -29.90 -12.86 -16.98
C GLY A 97 -29.74 -13.93 -15.91
N GLY A 98 -29.79 -13.50 -14.67
CA GLY A 98 -29.73 -14.38 -13.51
C GLY A 98 -30.68 -15.56 -13.67
N PRO A 99 -30.49 -16.65 -12.90
CA PRO A 99 -31.31 -17.83 -13.03
C PRO A 99 -32.78 -17.46 -12.96
N LEU A 100 -33.55 -17.90 -13.93
CA LEU A 100 -35.01 -17.80 -13.91
C LEU A 100 -35.48 -18.39 -12.57
N ILE A 101 -35.84 -17.52 -11.63
CA ILE A 101 -36.44 -17.93 -10.36
C ILE A 101 -37.85 -18.28 -10.69
N ASN A 102 -38.10 -19.53 -11.09
CA ASN A 102 -39.41 -20.09 -11.24
C ASN A 102 -40.08 -20.47 -9.90
N ASP A 103 -39.40 -20.14 -8.78
CA ASP A 103 -39.91 -20.41 -7.45
C ASP A 103 -40.81 -19.27 -6.99
N ASP A 104 -41.95 -19.64 -6.41
CA ASP A 104 -42.87 -18.76 -5.73
C ASP A 104 -42.10 -17.66 -4.98
N LEU A 105 -42.43 -16.40 -5.31
CA LEU A 105 -41.92 -15.20 -4.62
C LEU A 105 -42.46 -15.17 -3.18
N SER A 106 -42.17 -16.23 -2.43
CA SER A 106 -42.51 -16.27 -1.02
C SER A 106 -41.56 -15.35 -0.25
N GLN A 107 -42.07 -14.66 0.75
CA GLN A 107 -41.35 -13.81 1.67
C GLN A 107 -40.10 -14.53 2.24
N LYS A 108 -40.20 -15.85 2.46
CA LYS A 108 -39.13 -16.70 2.95
C LYS A 108 -37.94 -16.82 1.95
N ASN A 109 -38.27 -16.95 0.65
CA ASN A 109 -37.26 -17.07 -0.41
C ASN A 109 -36.53 -15.74 -0.64
N ILE A 110 -37.25 -14.62 -0.58
CA ILE A 110 -36.66 -13.26 -0.67
C ILE A 110 -35.70 -13.02 0.51
N ASN A 111 -36.14 -13.33 1.74
CA ASN A 111 -35.27 -13.19 2.93
C ASN A 111 -34.01 -14.03 2.81
N LYS A 112 -34.11 -15.26 2.33
CA LYS A 112 -32.96 -16.14 2.13
C LYS A 112 -32.02 -15.59 1.07
N ALA A 113 -32.54 -15.08 -0.04
CA ALA A 113 -31.74 -14.47 -1.11
C ALA A 113 -30.97 -13.23 -0.60
N ILE A 114 -31.66 -12.31 0.09
CA ILE A 114 -31.04 -11.12 0.68
C ILE A 114 -29.96 -11.52 1.71
N THR A 115 -30.26 -12.47 2.58
CA THR A 115 -29.29 -12.95 3.60
C THR A 115 -28.04 -13.56 2.95
N ASN A 116 -28.20 -14.33 1.87
CA ASN A 116 -27.09 -14.89 1.13
C ASN A 116 -26.26 -13.79 0.47
N LEU A 117 -26.92 -12.82 -0.17
CA LEU A 117 -26.24 -11.69 -0.79
C LEU A 117 -25.48 -10.83 0.24
N MET A 118 -26.03 -10.62 1.43
CA MET A 118 -25.33 -9.94 2.53
C MET A 118 -24.07 -10.68 2.95
N LYS A 119 -24.12 -12.02 3.08
CA LYS A 119 -22.97 -12.85 3.38
C LYS A 119 -21.89 -12.78 2.28
N ASP A 120 -22.29 -12.77 1.02
CA ASP A 120 -21.38 -12.66 -0.10
C ASP A 120 -20.69 -11.29 -0.13
N VAL A 121 -21.41 -10.22 0.16
CA VAL A 121 -20.84 -8.87 0.30
C VAL A 121 -19.85 -8.82 1.44
N GLU A 122 -20.19 -9.34 2.62
CA GLU A 122 -19.32 -9.39 3.80
C GLU A 122 -18.02 -10.19 3.54
N ALA A 123 -18.14 -11.32 2.85
CA ALA A 123 -16.98 -12.11 2.44
C ALA A 123 -16.06 -11.34 1.49
N ARG A 124 -16.63 -10.57 0.54
CA ARG A 124 -15.85 -9.71 -0.38
C ARG A 124 -15.20 -8.54 0.35
N GLU A 125 -15.89 -7.88 1.28
CA GLU A 125 -15.33 -6.82 2.14
C GLU A 125 -14.10 -7.35 2.89
N THR A 126 -14.23 -8.51 3.52
CA THR A 126 -13.13 -9.16 4.26
C THR A 126 -11.95 -9.46 3.35
N LEU A 127 -12.20 -9.97 2.14
CA LEU A 127 -11.17 -10.25 1.15
C LEU A 127 -10.44 -8.98 0.70
N PHE A 128 -11.17 -7.91 0.36
CA PHE A 128 -10.58 -6.66 -0.07
C PHE A 128 -9.78 -5.98 1.03
N ASN A 129 -10.27 -5.96 2.27
CA ASN A 129 -9.52 -5.44 3.42
C ASN A 129 -8.20 -6.19 3.61
N LYS A 130 -8.22 -7.52 3.48
CA LYS A 130 -7.00 -8.35 3.56
C LYS A 130 -6.03 -8.03 2.41
N MET A 131 -6.53 -7.89 1.19
CA MET A 131 -5.71 -7.53 0.03
C MET A 131 -5.07 -6.15 0.20
N GLU A 132 -5.85 -5.14 0.59
CA GLU A 132 -5.35 -3.78 0.83
C GLU A 132 -4.25 -3.76 1.91
N ALA A 133 -4.46 -4.47 3.03
CA ALA A 133 -3.47 -4.60 4.08
C ALA A 133 -2.18 -5.30 3.61
N MET A 134 -2.31 -6.37 2.81
CA MET A 134 -1.14 -7.05 2.23
C MET A 134 -0.36 -6.16 1.27
N MET A 135 -1.05 -5.42 0.40
CA MET A 135 -0.44 -4.49 -0.55
C MET A 135 0.27 -3.34 0.17
N LEU A 136 -0.38 -2.76 1.20
CA LEU A 136 0.23 -1.72 2.03
C LEU A 136 1.50 -2.25 2.70
N LYS A 137 1.43 -3.43 3.33
CA LYS A 137 2.60 -4.09 3.94
C LYS A 137 3.73 -4.29 2.93
N GLN A 138 3.42 -4.77 1.72
CA GLN A 138 4.41 -4.97 0.67
C GLN A 138 5.02 -3.65 0.19
N SER A 139 4.21 -2.60 0.03
CA SER A 139 4.68 -1.26 -0.33
C SER A 139 5.61 -0.67 0.74
N VAL A 140 5.25 -0.79 2.02
CA VAL A 140 6.08 -0.35 3.13
C VAL A 140 7.40 -1.10 3.12
N LEU A 141 7.39 -2.43 3.04
CA LEU A 141 8.62 -3.24 3.00
C LEU A 141 9.52 -2.87 1.81
N LYS A 142 8.95 -2.66 0.62
CA LYS A 142 9.71 -2.24 -0.57
C LYS A 142 10.41 -0.91 -0.37
N ASN A 143 9.77 0.03 0.31
CA ASN A 143 10.31 1.37 0.53
C ASN A 143 11.29 1.44 1.71
N THR A 144 11.21 0.53 2.67
CA THR A 144 12.08 0.50 3.85
C THR A 144 13.30 -0.41 3.70
N LEU A 145 13.31 -1.33 2.72
CA LEU A 145 14.47 -2.16 2.45
C LEU A 145 15.50 -1.40 1.59
N PRO A 146 16.80 -1.35 1.99
CA PRO A 146 17.87 -0.62 1.29
C PRO A 146 18.40 -1.41 0.09
N THR A 147 17.58 -1.50 -0.97
CA THR A 147 17.85 -2.31 -2.16
C THR A 147 18.44 -1.53 -3.33
N LEU A 148 18.58 -0.20 -3.23
CA LEU A 148 19.12 0.65 -4.27
C LEU A 148 20.64 0.88 -4.11
N TYR A 149 21.28 1.24 -5.21
CA TYR A 149 22.60 1.83 -5.16
C TYR A 149 22.52 3.26 -4.61
N PRO A 150 23.46 3.64 -3.71
CA PRO A 150 23.48 4.98 -3.11
C PRO A 150 24.08 6.06 -4.01
N VAL A 151 24.67 5.68 -5.15
CA VAL A 151 25.26 6.56 -6.17
C VAL A 151 24.82 6.12 -7.56
N ASP A 152 24.83 7.04 -8.53
CA ASP A 152 24.27 6.79 -9.87
C ASP A 152 25.14 5.83 -10.71
N ILE A 153 26.48 5.88 -10.56
CA ILE A 153 27.42 4.99 -11.25
C ILE A 153 28.16 4.15 -10.22
N PRO A 154 27.64 2.98 -9.83
CA PRO A 154 28.13 2.22 -8.69
C PRO A 154 29.40 1.41 -9.04
N TYR A 155 30.54 2.07 -9.17
CA TYR A 155 31.84 1.38 -9.23
C TYR A 155 32.32 1.07 -7.82
N ARG A 156 32.37 -0.21 -7.47
CA ARG A 156 32.86 -0.66 -6.14
C ARG A 156 34.37 -0.67 -6.09
N SER A 157 34.95 0.19 -5.27
CA SER A 157 36.40 0.26 -5.04
C SER A 157 36.85 -0.67 -3.91
N SER A 158 36.00 -0.96 -2.92
CA SER A 158 36.34 -1.88 -1.84
C SER A 158 35.13 -2.66 -1.33
N SER A 159 35.38 -3.92 -0.93
CA SER A 159 34.35 -4.87 -0.49
C SER A 159 34.25 -4.94 1.04
N TYR A 160 33.03 -5.37 1.49
CA TYR A 160 32.74 -5.71 2.88
C TYR A 160 33.57 -6.91 3.36
N GLY A 161 34.04 -6.89 4.61
CA GLY A 161 34.68 -8.01 5.27
C GLY A 161 36.13 -7.75 5.67
N TRP A 162 36.85 -8.80 6.06
CA TRP A 162 38.25 -8.71 6.47
C TRP A 162 39.18 -8.38 5.30
N ARG A 163 39.94 -7.31 5.41
CA ARG A 163 40.94 -6.87 4.42
C ARG A 163 42.11 -6.18 5.10
N HIS A 164 43.18 -5.92 4.35
CA HIS A 164 44.21 -5.01 4.82
C HIS A 164 43.68 -3.57 4.75
N ASP A 165 43.86 -2.85 5.86
CA ASP A 165 43.53 -1.44 5.94
C ASP A 165 44.44 -0.64 4.99
N PRO A 166 43.87 0.18 4.08
CA PRO A 166 44.67 0.87 3.07
C PRO A 166 45.59 1.97 3.65
N ILE A 167 45.37 2.41 4.89
CA ILE A 167 46.15 3.47 5.55
C ILE A 167 47.18 2.88 6.48
N LEU A 168 46.80 1.89 7.31
CA LEU A 168 47.66 1.33 8.33
C LEU A 168 48.34 0.01 7.91
N GLY A 169 47.92 -0.62 6.82
CA GLY A 169 48.44 -1.91 6.37
C GLY A 169 48.06 -3.11 7.24
N VAL A 170 47.37 -2.90 8.36
CA VAL A 170 46.97 -3.97 9.28
C VAL A 170 45.70 -4.64 8.84
N ARG A 171 45.48 -5.87 9.29
CA ARG A 171 44.21 -6.58 9.02
C ARG A 171 43.07 -5.92 9.80
N ALA A 172 42.07 -5.41 9.09
CA ALA A 172 40.92 -4.75 9.66
C ALA A 172 39.61 -5.23 9.01
N PHE A 173 38.52 -5.10 9.74
CA PHE A 173 37.19 -5.42 9.23
C PHE A 173 36.53 -4.19 8.62
N HIS A 174 36.20 -4.26 7.34
CA HIS A 174 35.47 -3.23 6.61
C HIS A 174 33.94 -3.45 6.75
N SER A 175 33.27 -2.54 7.45
CA SER A 175 31.83 -2.69 7.82
C SER A 175 30.84 -2.33 6.72
N GLY A 176 31.33 -1.98 5.52
CA GLY A 176 30.48 -1.52 4.42
C GLY A 176 31.06 -1.83 3.04
N LEU A 177 30.55 -1.12 2.05
CA LEU A 177 31.07 -1.07 0.68
C LEU A 177 31.56 0.33 0.38
N ASP A 178 32.69 0.43 -0.33
CA ASP A 178 33.14 1.69 -0.86
C ASP A 178 32.77 1.80 -2.35
N PHE A 179 32.12 2.89 -2.71
CA PHE A 179 31.79 3.25 -4.08
C PHE A 179 32.64 4.42 -4.52
N SER A 180 33.54 4.20 -5.46
CA SER A 180 34.34 5.26 -6.08
C SER A 180 33.40 6.17 -6.88
N ALA A 181 33.43 7.46 -6.57
CA ALA A 181 32.58 8.46 -7.19
C ALA A 181 33.26 9.84 -7.07
N ALA A 182 32.98 10.75 -8.01
CA ALA A 182 33.57 12.08 -7.99
C ALA A 182 33.06 12.91 -6.81
N THR A 183 33.93 13.79 -6.28
CA THR A 183 33.47 14.77 -5.27
C THR A 183 32.37 15.63 -5.83
N GLY A 184 31.25 15.73 -5.09
CA GLY A 184 30.06 16.47 -5.49
C GLY A 184 28.99 15.62 -6.16
N GLU A 185 29.26 14.35 -6.45
CA GLU A 185 28.24 13.42 -6.97
C GLU A 185 27.12 13.19 -5.94
N PRO A 186 25.84 13.11 -6.35
CA PRO A 186 24.73 12.92 -5.42
C PRO A 186 24.80 11.59 -4.65
N ILE A 187 24.59 11.66 -3.34
CA ILE A 187 24.33 10.50 -2.47
C ILE A 187 22.82 10.38 -2.29
N ARG A 188 22.27 9.21 -2.62
CA ARG A 188 20.83 8.94 -2.52
C ARG A 188 20.52 8.01 -1.35
N ALA A 189 19.40 8.27 -0.67
CA ALA A 189 18.86 7.36 0.34
C ALA A 189 18.43 6.04 -0.33
N THR A 190 19.00 4.92 0.11
CA THR A 190 18.71 3.60 -0.48
C THR A 190 17.36 3.05 -0.07
N ALA A 191 16.73 3.63 0.96
CA ALA A 191 15.40 3.34 1.46
C ALA A 191 14.80 4.57 2.18
N SER A 192 13.48 4.60 2.35
CA SER A 192 12.79 5.62 3.15
C SER A 192 13.07 5.42 4.63
N GLY A 193 13.11 6.51 5.40
CA GLY A 193 13.37 6.44 6.85
C GLY A 193 13.49 7.79 7.51
N ILE A 194 13.97 7.78 8.75
CA ILE A 194 14.20 8.98 9.56
C ILE A 194 15.70 9.16 9.76
N VAL A 195 16.22 10.36 9.50
CA VAL A 195 17.63 10.71 9.74
C VAL A 195 17.87 10.75 11.25
N THR A 196 18.73 9.85 11.75
CA THR A 196 19.08 9.77 13.17
C THR A 196 20.41 10.46 13.50
N ALA A 197 21.26 10.65 12.49
CA ALA A 197 22.47 11.48 12.61
C ALA A 197 22.80 12.13 11.26
N ALA A 198 23.28 13.37 11.30
CA ALA A 198 23.74 14.15 10.16
C ALA A 198 24.82 15.12 10.68
N ASN A 199 26.04 14.61 10.90
CA ASN A 199 27.11 15.33 11.59
C ASN A 199 28.51 14.89 11.11
N VAL A 200 29.57 15.35 11.79
CA VAL A 200 30.94 14.94 11.55
C VAL A 200 31.40 13.97 12.64
N ALA A 201 32.04 12.87 12.24
CA ALA A 201 32.66 11.91 13.14
C ALA A 201 34.08 11.64 12.71
N PRO A 202 35.01 11.29 13.64
CA PRO A 202 36.45 11.18 13.33
C PRO A 202 36.75 10.28 12.12
N ASP A 203 36.26 9.05 12.11
CA ASP A 203 36.58 8.09 11.04
C ASP A 203 35.66 8.27 9.81
N TYR A 204 34.39 8.55 10.01
CA TYR A 204 33.40 8.69 8.93
C TYR A 204 33.47 10.04 8.22
N GLY A 205 34.14 11.05 8.79
CA GLY A 205 34.02 12.42 8.30
C GLY A 205 32.59 12.95 8.40
N LYS A 206 32.13 13.69 7.42
CA LYS A 206 30.70 14.06 7.31
C LYS A 206 29.90 12.81 6.95
N PHE A 207 28.97 12.44 7.82
CA PHE A 207 28.19 11.23 7.62
C PHE A 207 26.71 11.42 7.95
N ILE A 208 25.88 10.59 7.32
CA ILE A 208 24.46 10.54 7.50
C ILE A 208 24.08 9.12 7.95
N LYS A 209 23.17 9.03 8.91
CA LYS A 209 22.60 7.78 9.40
C LYS A 209 21.07 7.86 9.30
N ILE A 210 20.46 6.85 8.67
CA ILE A 210 19.02 6.75 8.46
C ILE A 210 18.52 5.49 9.13
N ASN A 211 17.47 5.62 9.94
CA ASN A 211 16.75 4.49 10.53
C ASN A 211 15.52 4.18 9.65
N HIS A 212 15.37 2.93 9.24
CA HIS A 212 14.32 2.43 8.36
C HIS A 212 13.21 1.66 9.11
N GLY A 213 13.32 1.57 10.44
CA GLY A 213 12.45 0.74 11.30
C GLY A 213 13.07 -0.63 11.61
N ASP A 214 12.48 -1.34 12.57
CA ASP A 214 12.83 -2.72 12.97
C ASP A 214 14.35 -2.96 13.23
N GLY A 215 15.05 -1.93 13.72
CA GLY A 215 16.49 -1.99 13.94
C GLY A 215 17.37 -1.91 12.70
N LEU A 216 16.77 -1.72 11.51
CA LEU A 216 17.48 -1.56 10.25
C LEU A 216 17.94 -0.12 10.06
N GLU A 217 19.23 0.09 9.81
CA GLU A 217 19.80 1.40 9.55
C GLU A 217 20.78 1.37 8.37
N THR A 218 20.93 2.51 7.68
CA THR A 218 22.00 2.73 6.70
C THR A 218 22.87 3.90 7.09
N ARG A 219 24.15 3.85 6.67
CA ARG A 219 25.13 4.90 6.91
C ARG A 219 25.81 5.28 5.60
N TYR A 220 26.03 6.58 5.44
CA TYR A 220 26.65 7.21 4.27
C TYR A 220 27.74 8.12 4.76
N ALA A 221 29.01 7.80 4.49
CA ALA A 221 30.15 8.49 5.06
C ALA A 221 31.06 9.15 3.99
N HIS A 222 32.03 9.93 4.45
CA HIS A 222 33.02 10.69 3.69
C HIS A 222 32.40 11.79 2.80
N ALA A 223 31.14 12.22 3.09
CA ALA A 223 30.48 13.24 2.30
C ALA A 223 31.25 14.57 2.27
N SER A 224 31.18 15.28 1.13
CA SER A 224 31.64 16.68 1.03
C SER A 224 30.60 17.64 1.61
N LYS A 225 29.31 17.32 1.44
CA LYS A 225 28.19 18.11 1.95
C LYS A 225 27.05 17.23 2.41
N ILE A 226 26.45 17.56 3.55
CA ILE A 226 25.21 16.97 4.07
C ILE A 226 24.06 17.89 3.67
N LEU A 227 22.96 17.35 3.15
CA LEU A 227 21.79 18.10 2.66
C LEU A 227 20.53 17.86 3.51
N VAL A 228 20.64 17.06 4.56
CA VAL A 228 19.55 16.70 5.48
C VAL A 228 19.98 16.94 6.92
N SER A 229 19.02 17.04 7.82
CA SER A 229 19.23 17.26 9.26
C SER A 229 18.69 16.07 10.07
N LYS A 230 19.21 15.89 11.28
CA LYS A 230 18.65 14.92 12.22
C LYS A 230 17.18 15.21 12.49
N GLY A 231 16.31 14.20 12.35
CA GLY A 231 14.85 14.28 12.48
C GLY A 231 14.11 14.35 11.16
N ASP A 232 14.79 14.65 10.03
CA ASP A 232 14.15 14.69 8.72
C ASP A 232 13.65 13.31 8.32
N ILE A 233 12.45 13.29 7.71
CA ILE A 233 11.90 12.12 7.03
C ILE A 233 12.40 12.16 5.59
N VAL A 234 13.09 11.11 5.17
CA VAL A 234 13.62 10.97 3.82
C VAL A 234 12.91 9.86 3.06
N GLN A 235 12.71 10.09 1.78
CA GLN A 235 12.17 9.08 0.87
C GLN A 235 13.30 8.32 0.18
N ARG A 236 13.00 7.09 -0.23
CA ARG A 236 13.87 6.31 -1.10
C ARG A 236 14.21 7.12 -2.36
N GLU A 237 15.47 7.08 -2.82
CA GLU A 237 16.05 7.86 -3.93
C GLU A 237 16.24 9.35 -3.67
N GLN A 238 15.78 9.89 -2.56
CA GLN A 238 16.03 11.30 -2.20
C GLN A 238 17.52 11.57 -2.06
N ILE A 239 17.98 12.69 -2.64
CA ILE A 239 19.38 13.17 -2.47
C ILE A 239 19.51 13.66 -1.03
N ILE A 240 20.49 13.08 -0.29
CA ILE A 240 20.74 13.35 1.13
C ILE A 240 22.08 14.00 1.39
N GLY A 241 23.00 13.93 0.43
CA GLY A 241 24.33 14.51 0.54
C GLY A 241 25.08 14.47 -0.78
N LEU A 242 26.32 14.89 -0.76
CA LEU A 242 27.26 14.86 -1.90
C LEU A 242 28.51 14.09 -1.52
N VAL A 243 29.01 13.26 -2.44
CA VAL A 243 30.25 12.48 -2.27
C VAL A 243 31.44 13.39 -2.00
N GLY A 244 32.39 12.93 -1.19
CA GLY A 244 33.61 13.63 -0.86
C GLY A 244 34.73 12.71 -0.45
N SER A 245 35.63 13.24 0.40
CA SER A 245 36.79 12.51 0.96
C SER A 245 37.08 13.02 2.37
N THR A 246 36.01 13.30 3.16
CA THR A 246 36.18 13.81 4.54
C THR A 246 36.41 12.66 5.54
N GLY A 247 37.06 12.95 6.66
CA GLY A 247 37.38 11.93 7.66
C GLY A 247 38.53 11.03 7.20
N ARG A 248 38.50 9.76 7.60
CA ARG A 248 39.52 8.77 7.27
C ARG A 248 39.30 8.18 5.88
N SER A 249 39.82 8.83 4.85
CA SER A 249 39.62 8.49 3.44
C SER A 249 40.92 8.64 2.65
N THR A 250 41.16 7.75 1.69
CA THR A 250 42.29 7.78 0.77
C THR A 250 42.03 8.53 -0.54
N GLY A 251 40.81 8.93 -0.79
CA GLY A 251 40.38 9.64 -2.00
C GLY A 251 38.84 9.71 -2.11
N PRO A 252 38.29 10.40 -3.14
CA PRO A 252 36.89 10.58 -3.28
C PRO A 252 36.11 9.25 -3.44
N HIS A 253 35.23 8.96 -2.49
CA HIS A 253 34.34 7.79 -2.51
C HIS A 253 33.22 7.96 -1.51
N LEU A 254 32.16 7.13 -1.64
CA LEU A 254 31.16 6.93 -0.64
C LEU A 254 31.40 5.62 0.09
N HIS A 255 31.59 5.68 1.41
CA HIS A 255 31.49 4.51 2.27
C HIS A 255 30.06 4.29 2.70
N TYR A 256 29.50 3.10 2.40
CA TYR A 256 28.09 2.76 2.62
C TYR A 256 27.94 1.51 3.46
N GLU A 257 27.13 1.59 4.53
CA GLU A 257 26.83 0.47 5.42
C GLU A 257 25.34 0.19 5.50
N ILE A 258 24.99 -1.09 5.65
CA ILE A 258 23.68 -1.56 6.13
C ILE A 258 23.92 -2.22 7.50
N ARG A 259 23.08 -1.90 8.48
CA ARG A 259 23.18 -2.49 9.82
C ARG A 259 21.82 -2.96 10.32
N LEU A 260 21.81 -4.07 11.05
CA LEU A 260 20.63 -4.56 11.76
C LEU A 260 20.96 -4.69 13.25
N ASN A 261 20.20 -3.99 14.10
CA ASN A 261 20.45 -3.93 15.55
C ASN A 261 21.92 -3.59 15.88
N GLY A 262 22.48 -2.61 15.15
CA GLY A 262 23.85 -2.16 15.32
C GLY A 262 24.95 -3.05 14.71
N ARG A 263 24.63 -4.25 14.22
CA ARG A 263 25.59 -5.17 13.58
C ARG A 263 25.65 -4.89 12.08
N PRO A 264 26.86 -4.75 11.49
CA PRO A 264 27.00 -4.54 10.06
C PRO A 264 26.61 -5.81 9.28
N LEU A 265 25.90 -5.60 8.19
CA LEU A 265 25.49 -6.62 7.22
C LEU A 265 26.22 -6.37 5.91
N ASP A 266 26.45 -7.44 5.13
CA ASP A 266 27.05 -7.31 3.80
C ASP A 266 26.04 -6.65 2.81
N PRO A 267 26.29 -5.40 2.36
CA PRO A 267 25.33 -4.70 1.52
C PRO A 267 25.09 -5.36 0.15
N ARG A 268 26.02 -6.23 -0.31
CA ARG A 268 25.89 -6.96 -1.58
C ARG A 268 24.68 -7.89 -1.61
N GLN A 269 24.21 -8.32 -0.43
CA GLN A 269 23.04 -9.20 -0.30
C GLN A 269 21.71 -8.45 -0.47
N TYR A 270 21.74 -7.13 -0.36
CA TYR A 270 20.53 -6.28 -0.36
C TYR A 270 20.39 -5.44 -1.63
N ILE A 271 21.52 -4.85 -2.08
CA ILE A 271 21.53 -3.99 -3.27
C ILE A 271 21.35 -4.85 -4.52
N LYS A 272 20.32 -4.52 -5.29
CA LYS A 272 20.02 -5.16 -6.58
C LYS A 272 20.04 -4.13 -7.70
N LYS A 273 20.55 -4.57 -8.86
CA LYS A 273 20.47 -3.79 -10.10
C LYS A 273 19.03 -3.63 -10.55
#